data_68e855758c446062e3abd0bdb64eb781
#
_entry.id   68e855758c446062e3abd0bdb64eb781
#
_cell.length_a   1.000
_cell.length_b   1.000
_cell.length_c   1.000
_cell.angle_alpha   90.00
_cell.angle_beta   90.00
_cell.angle_gamma   90.00
#
_symmetry.space_group_name_H-M   'P 1'
#
loop_
_entity.id
_entity.type
_entity.pdbx_description
1 polymer ?
#
loop_
_entity_poly.entity_id
_entity_poly.type
_entity_poly.pdbx_seq_one_letter_code
_entity_poly.pdbx_strand_id
1 'polypeptide(L)'
;VRPQVDDGRVIDIVEGRHPVIEAGGERPFTPNDLQLDPEILQVMILTGPNMSGKSVFMRQAALLVILAQMGSFVPARSARIGLVDRILTRVGAQDNLARGQSTFLVEMVETASILHHATERALVLLDEVGRGTSTFDGLAIAWAVTEELHERGRGAKVLFATHYHELTALADRLPRVRNFHVAVKEWNDEIIFLHKVGPGGTDRSYGIQVARLAGLPKAVIARAREILAELSQNPGARVPGQPEPAPQLGLFPHAPDPVLRELGALDVSSLTPLAALNLLAEWQQRLKAQP
;
A
#
# COMPACT_ATOMS: atom_id res chain seq x y z
N VAL A 1 1.36 -32.61 3.66
CA VAL A 1 0.45 -33.39 2.79
C VAL A 1 0.96 -33.43 1.36
N ARG A 2 0.44 -34.37 0.55
CA ARG A 2 0.65 -34.37 -0.90
C ARG A 2 -0.30 -33.34 -1.53
N PRO A 3 0.19 -32.27 -2.18
CA PRO A 3 -0.68 -31.28 -2.81
C PRO A 3 -1.32 -31.85 -4.07
N GLN A 4 -2.51 -31.35 -4.42
CA GLN A 4 -3.10 -31.51 -5.73
C GLN A 4 -2.63 -30.37 -6.62
N VAL A 5 -1.93 -30.69 -7.71
CA VAL A 5 -1.51 -29.71 -8.73
C VAL A 5 -2.32 -29.99 -9.99
N ASP A 6 -2.94 -28.94 -10.54
CA ASP A 6 -3.79 -29.06 -11.75
C ASP A 6 -3.60 -27.87 -12.70
N ASP A 7 -4.16 -27.94 -13.90
CA ASP A 7 -4.09 -26.91 -14.93
C ASP A 7 -4.97 -25.68 -14.63
N GLY A 8 -5.66 -25.67 -13.50
CA GLY A 8 -6.45 -24.53 -13.04
C GLY A 8 -5.62 -23.30 -12.70
N ARG A 9 -6.29 -22.29 -12.17
CA ARG A 9 -5.64 -21.04 -11.74
C ARG A 9 -5.85 -20.74 -10.24
N VAL A 10 -6.59 -21.60 -9.55
CA VAL A 10 -6.90 -21.41 -8.11
C VAL A 10 -5.74 -21.90 -7.26
N ILE A 11 -5.41 -21.14 -6.24
CA ILE A 11 -4.55 -21.57 -5.13
C ILE A 11 -5.43 -21.64 -3.89
N ASP A 12 -5.58 -22.84 -3.33
CA ASP A 12 -6.36 -23.09 -2.12
C ASP A 12 -5.53 -23.94 -1.16
N ILE A 13 -5.07 -23.31 -0.08
CA ILE A 13 -4.22 -23.92 0.94
C ILE A 13 -4.90 -23.77 2.29
N VAL A 14 -5.13 -24.87 2.97
CA VAL A 14 -5.74 -24.91 4.28
C VAL A 14 -4.68 -25.23 5.33
N GLU A 15 -4.62 -24.40 6.37
CA GLU A 15 -3.66 -24.53 7.47
C GLU A 15 -2.20 -24.64 6.97
N GLY A 16 -1.85 -23.81 5.99
CA GLY A 16 -0.48 -23.71 5.49
C GLY A 16 0.47 -23.20 6.55
N ARG A 17 1.71 -23.73 6.57
CA ARG A 17 2.78 -23.34 7.47
C ARG A 17 4.05 -23.01 6.71
N HIS A 18 4.86 -22.11 7.26
CA HIS A 18 6.10 -21.71 6.61
C HIS A 18 7.18 -22.79 6.83
N PRO A 19 7.66 -23.47 5.78
CA PRO A 19 8.51 -24.68 5.93
C PRO A 19 9.79 -24.41 6.71
N VAL A 20 10.44 -23.26 6.50
CA VAL A 20 11.72 -22.92 7.15
C VAL A 20 11.51 -22.48 8.59
N ILE A 21 10.50 -21.65 8.85
CA ILE A 21 10.25 -21.14 10.21
C ILE A 21 9.71 -22.25 11.11
N GLU A 22 8.82 -23.09 10.58
CA GLU A 22 8.33 -24.26 11.34
C GLU A 22 9.44 -25.23 11.70
N ALA A 23 10.37 -25.51 10.77
CA ALA A 23 11.47 -26.43 11.00
C ALA A 23 12.54 -25.88 11.97
N GLY A 24 12.73 -24.57 12.01
CA GLY A 24 13.75 -23.91 12.86
C GLY A 24 13.20 -23.27 14.13
N GLY A 25 11.88 -23.29 14.36
CA GLY A 25 11.24 -22.59 15.47
C GLY A 25 11.14 -23.42 16.74
N GLU A 26 11.40 -22.78 17.89
CA GLU A 26 11.16 -23.37 19.22
C GLU A 26 9.68 -23.36 19.62
N ARG A 27 8.87 -22.59 18.92
CA ARG A 27 7.41 -22.44 19.18
C ARG A 27 6.59 -22.99 18.01
N PRO A 28 5.40 -23.54 18.28
CA PRO A 28 4.50 -23.98 17.22
C PRO A 28 4.19 -22.82 16.25
N PHE A 29 4.28 -23.10 14.95
CA PHE A 29 3.92 -22.14 13.92
C PHE A 29 2.38 -21.99 13.83
N THR A 30 1.87 -20.76 13.76
CA THR A 30 0.44 -20.51 13.57
C THR A 30 0.04 -20.77 12.11
N PRO A 31 -0.75 -21.81 11.81
CA PRO A 31 -1.14 -22.12 10.45
C PRO A 31 -2.17 -21.12 9.92
N ASN A 32 -2.08 -20.83 8.61
CA ASN A 32 -2.97 -19.89 7.93
C ASN A 32 -3.54 -20.49 6.65
N ASP A 33 -4.77 -20.10 6.35
CA ASP A 33 -5.44 -20.44 5.10
C ASP A 33 -5.09 -19.39 4.04
N LEU A 34 -5.00 -19.83 2.79
CA LEU A 34 -4.84 -18.96 1.62
C LEU A 34 -5.75 -19.43 0.51
N GLN A 35 -6.66 -18.59 0.09
CA GLN A 35 -7.45 -18.79 -1.11
C GLN A 35 -7.18 -17.65 -2.09
N LEU A 36 -6.75 -17.96 -3.31
CA LEU A 36 -6.64 -17.01 -4.42
C LEU A 36 -7.32 -17.63 -5.64
N ASP A 37 -8.27 -16.88 -6.17
CA ASP A 37 -9.05 -17.25 -7.35
C ASP A 37 -9.18 -16.03 -8.26
N PRO A 38 -8.67 -16.08 -9.50
CA PRO A 38 -8.72 -14.94 -10.42
C PRO A 38 -10.14 -14.41 -10.71
N GLU A 39 -11.18 -15.21 -10.48
CA GLU A 39 -12.56 -14.80 -10.74
C GLU A 39 -13.24 -14.18 -9.50
N ILE A 40 -12.79 -14.53 -8.28
CA ILE A 40 -13.46 -14.14 -7.03
C ILE A 40 -12.55 -13.32 -6.12
N LEU A 41 -11.30 -13.76 -5.96
CA LEU A 41 -10.29 -13.15 -5.08
C LEU A 41 -8.94 -13.15 -5.79
N GLN A 42 -8.77 -12.22 -6.70
CA GLN A 42 -7.54 -12.05 -7.47
C GLN A 42 -6.46 -11.32 -6.65
N VAL A 43 -6.87 -10.27 -5.93
CA VAL A 43 -5.97 -9.42 -5.14
C VAL A 43 -6.37 -9.47 -3.68
N MET A 44 -5.46 -9.93 -2.84
CA MET A 44 -5.57 -9.92 -1.39
C MET A 44 -4.76 -8.73 -0.85
N ILE A 45 -5.43 -7.71 -0.33
CA ILE A 45 -4.79 -6.60 0.40
C ILE A 45 -4.64 -7.04 1.85
N LEU A 46 -3.40 -7.12 2.33
CA LEU A 46 -3.06 -7.59 3.66
C LEU A 46 -2.57 -6.43 4.53
N THR A 47 -3.36 -6.06 5.53
CA THR A 47 -3.03 -5.02 6.50
C THR A 47 -2.60 -5.60 7.85
N GLY A 48 -2.07 -4.77 8.70
CA GLY A 48 -1.64 -5.14 10.05
C GLY A 48 -0.31 -4.51 10.44
N PRO A 49 0.02 -4.51 11.73
CA PRO A 49 1.23 -3.88 12.24
C PRO A 49 2.50 -4.56 11.73
N ASN A 50 3.63 -3.85 11.83
CA ASN A 50 4.93 -4.47 11.61
C ASN A 50 5.15 -5.58 12.65
N MET A 51 5.92 -6.61 12.31
CA MET A 51 6.16 -7.82 13.10
C MET A 51 4.93 -8.75 13.26
N SER A 52 3.78 -8.42 12.72
CA SER A 52 2.59 -9.29 12.81
C SER A 52 2.69 -10.58 11.97
N GLY A 53 3.58 -10.61 10.96
CA GLY A 53 3.81 -11.78 10.11
C GLY A 53 3.31 -11.65 8.67
N LYS A 54 2.94 -10.44 8.18
CA LYS A 54 2.50 -10.20 6.79
C LYS A 54 3.47 -10.80 5.77
N SER A 55 4.73 -10.38 5.83
CA SER A 55 5.79 -10.85 4.90
C SER A 55 6.06 -12.35 5.03
N VAL A 56 5.94 -12.91 6.24
CA VAL A 56 6.07 -14.36 6.50
C VAL A 56 4.97 -15.11 5.78
N PHE A 57 3.71 -14.66 5.90
CA PHE A 57 2.57 -15.26 5.23
C PHE A 57 2.70 -15.24 3.70
N MET A 58 3.14 -14.12 3.12
CA MET A 58 3.35 -14.03 1.68
C MET A 58 4.46 -14.96 1.19
N ARG A 59 5.60 -14.99 1.89
CA ARG A 59 6.70 -15.90 1.55
C ARG A 59 6.30 -17.35 1.70
N GLN A 60 5.53 -17.70 2.73
CA GLN A 60 4.93 -19.02 2.91
C GLN A 60 4.13 -19.42 1.66
N ALA A 61 3.25 -18.55 1.16
CA ALA A 61 2.44 -18.83 -0.02
C ALA A 61 3.32 -19.19 -1.23
N ALA A 62 4.35 -18.38 -1.51
CA ALA A 62 5.28 -18.63 -2.62
C ALA A 62 6.05 -19.96 -2.45
N LEU A 63 6.56 -20.23 -1.24
CA LEU A 63 7.31 -21.45 -0.97
C LEU A 63 6.44 -22.71 -1.11
N LEU A 64 5.18 -22.65 -0.66
CA LEU A 64 4.25 -23.79 -0.82
C LEU A 64 3.94 -24.06 -2.30
N VAL A 65 3.78 -23.02 -3.12
CA VAL A 65 3.61 -23.16 -4.57
C VAL A 65 4.86 -23.79 -5.20
N ILE A 66 6.06 -23.32 -4.86
CA ILE A 66 7.32 -23.89 -5.38
C ILE A 66 7.44 -25.37 -4.99
N LEU A 67 7.25 -25.71 -3.70
CA LEU A 67 7.32 -27.09 -3.23
C LEU A 67 6.33 -28.00 -3.95
N ALA A 68 5.09 -27.55 -4.13
CA ALA A 68 4.07 -28.31 -4.81
C ALA A 68 4.44 -28.59 -6.27
N GLN A 69 4.88 -27.55 -7.01
CA GLN A 69 5.21 -27.67 -8.43
C GLN A 69 6.51 -28.43 -8.69
N MET A 70 7.42 -28.51 -7.73
CA MET A 70 8.57 -29.40 -7.82
C MET A 70 8.27 -30.86 -7.45
N GLY A 71 7.01 -31.18 -7.09
CA GLY A 71 6.59 -32.55 -6.76
C GLY A 71 6.79 -32.93 -5.27
N SER A 72 7.07 -31.98 -4.40
CA SER A 72 7.27 -32.21 -2.97
C SER A 72 5.94 -32.21 -2.18
N PHE A 73 5.99 -32.79 -0.99
CA PHE A 73 4.96 -32.56 0.03
C PHE A 73 5.02 -31.11 0.51
N VAL A 74 3.86 -30.60 0.97
CA VAL A 74 3.76 -29.24 1.53
C VAL A 74 3.27 -29.30 2.98
N PRO A 75 3.79 -28.42 3.87
CA PRO A 75 3.33 -28.31 5.25
C PRO A 75 1.97 -27.58 5.30
N ALA A 76 0.90 -28.31 5.08
CA ALA A 76 -0.48 -27.84 5.12
C ALA A 76 -1.41 -28.98 5.54
N ARG A 77 -2.66 -28.68 5.92
CA ARG A 77 -3.70 -29.70 6.10
C ARG A 77 -4.18 -30.22 4.75
N SER A 78 -4.39 -29.31 3.80
CA SER A 78 -4.67 -29.64 2.39
C SER A 78 -4.14 -28.53 1.51
N ALA A 79 -3.82 -28.86 0.25
CA ALA A 79 -3.39 -27.87 -0.76
C ALA A 79 -3.85 -28.30 -2.14
N ARG A 80 -4.53 -27.38 -2.85
CA ARG A 80 -4.80 -27.44 -4.27
C ARG A 80 -4.16 -26.23 -4.93
N ILE A 81 -3.30 -26.47 -5.91
CA ILE A 81 -2.50 -25.43 -6.54
C ILE A 81 -2.62 -25.54 -8.04
N GLY A 82 -3.33 -24.60 -8.66
CA GLY A 82 -3.30 -24.40 -10.10
C GLY A 82 -1.93 -23.93 -10.55
N LEU A 83 -1.53 -24.33 -11.76
CA LEU A 83 -0.19 -24.02 -12.28
C LEU A 83 0.12 -22.52 -12.24
N VAL A 84 1.26 -22.20 -11.66
CA VAL A 84 1.87 -20.86 -11.61
C VAL A 84 3.11 -20.88 -12.51
N ASP A 85 3.15 -20.04 -13.54
CA ASP A 85 4.26 -19.98 -14.48
C ASP A 85 5.44 -19.14 -14.00
N ARG A 86 5.17 -18.17 -13.11
CA ARG A 86 6.19 -17.34 -12.47
C ARG A 86 5.73 -16.78 -11.15
N ILE A 87 6.68 -16.61 -10.24
CA ILE A 87 6.49 -15.92 -8.98
C ILE A 87 7.28 -14.63 -9.06
N LEU A 88 6.58 -13.49 -8.97
CA LEU A 88 7.15 -12.16 -9.05
C LEU A 88 7.08 -11.52 -7.67
N THR A 89 8.21 -11.07 -7.16
CA THR A 89 8.27 -10.56 -5.78
C THR A 89 8.89 -9.19 -5.71
N ARG A 90 8.28 -8.33 -4.92
CA ARG A 90 8.87 -7.12 -4.37
C ARG A 90 8.76 -7.20 -2.86
N VAL A 91 9.77 -7.77 -2.20
CA VAL A 91 9.78 -8.04 -0.76
C VAL A 91 11.07 -7.51 -0.16
N GLY A 92 10.98 -6.41 0.59
CA GLY A 92 12.08 -5.80 1.34
C GLY A 92 13.22 -5.28 0.46
N ALA A 93 13.60 -4.02 0.59
CA ALA A 93 14.85 -3.53 0.02
C ALA A 93 16.01 -3.96 0.91
N GLN A 94 16.96 -4.72 0.37
CA GLN A 94 18.32 -4.67 0.90
C GLN A 94 18.94 -3.37 0.37
N ASP A 95 19.38 -2.51 1.29
CA ASP A 95 20.14 -1.31 0.94
C ASP A 95 21.39 -1.73 0.16
N ASN A 96 21.33 -1.59 -1.15
CA ASN A 96 22.49 -1.83 -2.00
C ASN A 96 23.31 -0.53 -2.12
N LEU A 97 23.81 -0.08 -0.97
CA LEU A 97 24.64 1.13 -0.83
C LEU A 97 25.86 1.13 -1.77
N ALA A 98 26.30 -0.05 -2.22
CA ALA A 98 27.45 -0.18 -3.11
C ALA A 98 27.25 0.40 -4.51
N ARG A 99 26.01 0.69 -4.95
CA ARG A 99 25.71 1.23 -6.29
C ARG A 99 25.21 2.67 -6.28
N GLY A 100 25.09 3.34 -5.12
CA GLY A 100 24.64 4.72 -5.02
C GLY A 100 23.21 4.98 -5.55
N GLN A 101 22.42 3.96 -5.75
CA GLN A 101 21.04 4.08 -6.23
C GLN A 101 20.09 4.34 -5.05
N SER A 102 19.13 5.24 -5.25
CA SER A 102 18.05 5.43 -4.30
C SER A 102 17.27 4.11 -4.12
N THR A 103 17.03 3.71 -2.87
CA THR A 103 16.20 2.53 -2.54
C THR A 103 14.82 2.60 -3.19
N PHE A 104 14.27 3.81 -3.29
CA PHE A 104 13.00 4.05 -3.99
C PHE A 104 13.08 3.79 -5.50
N LEU A 105 14.18 4.19 -6.16
CA LEU A 105 14.36 3.91 -7.59
C LEU A 105 14.45 2.40 -7.85
N VAL A 106 15.19 1.66 -7.01
CA VAL A 106 15.28 0.19 -7.11
C VAL A 106 13.88 -0.44 -6.95
N GLU A 107 13.12 0.03 -5.97
CA GLU A 107 11.74 -0.41 -5.75
C GLU A 107 10.86 -0.18 -7.00
N MET A 108 10.95 1.00 -7.61
CA MET A 108 10.17 1.31 -8.82
C MET A 108 10.59 0.47 -10.02
N VAL A 109 11.87 0.19 -10.20
CA VAL A 109 12.39 -0.69 -11.26
C VAL A 109 11.86 -2.12 -11.08
N GLU A 110 11.89 -2.65 -9.85
CA GLU A 110 11.34 -3.98 -9.54
C GLU A 110 9.82 -4.03 -9.76
N THR A 111 9.10 -3.00 -9.31
CA THR A 111 7.65 -2.90 -9.52
C THR A 111 7.30 -2.80 -11.00
N ALA A 112 8.03 -2.01 -11.78
CA ALA A 112 7.87 -1.92 -13.23
C ALA A 112 8.12 -3.27 -13.91
N SER A 113 9.17 -4.00 -13.49
CA SER A 113 9.45 -5.34 -13.98
C SER A 113 8.30 -6.31 -13.70
N ILE A 114 7.69 -6.25 -12.52
CA ILE A 114 6.51 -7.06 -12.17
C ILE A 114 5.36 -6.75 -13.12
N LEU A 115 5.02 -5.48 -13.31
CA LEU A 115 3.91 -5.06 -14.19
C LEU A 115 4.12 -5.52 -15.64
N HIS A 116 5.36 -5.49 -16.14
CA HIS A 116 5.67 -5.93 -17.50
C HIS A 116 5.65 -7.47 -17.69
N HIS A 117 5.96 -8.21 -16.61
CA HIS A 117 6.12 -9.67 -16.71
C HIS A 117 4.96 -10.46 -16.08
N ALA A 118 4.00 -9.80 -15.43
CA ALA A 118 2.83 -10.46 -14.86
C ALA A 118 2.00 -11.13 -15.98
N THR A 119 1.75 -12.43 -15.82
CA THR A 119 0.90 -13.24 -16.68
C THR A 119 -0.37 -13.61 -15.94
N GLU A 120 -1.35 -14.16 -16.63
CA GLU A 120 -2.60 -14.64 -15.99
C GLU A 120 -2.39 -15.81 -15.03
N ARG A 121 -1.23 -16.49 -15.08
CA ARG A 121 -0.84 -17.56 -14.15
C ARG A 121 0.17 -17.11 -13.11
N ALA A 122 0.63 -15.88 -13.16
CA ALA A 122 1.61 -15.38 -12.19
C ALA A 122 1.05 -15.32 -10.76
N LEU A 123 1.94 -15.54 -9.80
CA LEU A 123 1.75 -15.18 -8.40
C LEU A 123 2.64 -13.96 -8.09
N VAL A 124 2.02 -12.87 -7.70
CA VAL A 124 2.69 -11.60 -7.41
C VAL A 124 2.65 -11.32 -5.91
N LEU A 125 3.81 -10.98 -5.35
CA LEU A 125 3.95 -10.60 -3.94
C LEU A 125 4.52 -9.19 -3.84
N LEU A 126 3.73 -8.28 -3.32
CA LEU A 126 4.10 -6.88 -3.10
C LEU A 126 4.13 -6.58 -1.61
N ASP A 127 5.29 -6.22 -1.08
CA ASP A 127 5.46 -5.90 0.34
C ASP A 127 5.86 -4.43 0.49
N GLU A 128 4.92 -3.63 1.01
CA GLU A 128 5.10 -2.22 1.37
C GLU A 128 5.59 -1.33 0.20
N VAL A 129 5.00 -1.47 -0.98
CA VAL A 129 5.31 -0.62 -2.15
C VAL A 129 4.93 0.83 -1.89
N GLY A 130 5.80 1.77 -2.28
CA GLY A 130 5.60 3.21 -2.12
C GLY A 130 6.18 3.79 -0.82
N ARG A 131 6.88 3.01 0.00
CA ARG A 131 7.39 3.45 1.31
C ARG A 131 8.59 4.40 1.23
N GLY A 132 9.30 4.41 0.11
CA GLY A 132 10.54 5.18 -0.08
C GLY A 132 10.34 6.64 -0.50
N THR A 133 9.12 7.16 -0.54
CA THR A 133 8.79 8.53 -0.95
C THR A 133 7.78 9.19 0.00
N SER A 134 7.20 10.34 -0.38
CA SER A 134 6.16 10.99 0.41
C SER A 134 4.93 10.08 0.55
N THR A 135 4.17 10.21 1.65
CA THR A 135 3.02 9.35 1.93
C THR A 135 1.99 9.36 0.80
N PHE A 136 1.67 10.54 0.25
CA PHE A 136 0.67 10.66 -0.81
C PHE A 136 1.16 10.11 -2.15
N ASP A 137 2.44 10.36 -2.51
CA ASP A 137 3.02 9.80 -3.75
C ASP A 137 3.08 8.27 -3.65
N GLY A 138 3.53 7.75 -2.51
CA GLY A 138 3.61 6.31 -2.27
C GLY A 138 2.24 5.64 -2.33
N LEU A 139 1.22 6.23 -1.69
CA LEU A 139 -0.16 5.76 -1.75
C LEU A 139 -0.71 5.78 -3.19
N ALA A 140 -0.49 6.87 -3.93
CA ALA A 140 -0.97 7.00 -5.31
C ALA A 140 -0.35 5.93 -6.23
N ILE A 141 0.96 5.67 -6.07
CA ILE A 141 1.66 4.61 -6.82
C ILE A 141 1.12 3.23 -6.44
N ALA A 142 1.02 2.92 -5.15
CA ALA A 142 0.52 1.64 -4.67
C ALA A 142 -0.93 1.37 -5.14
N TRP A 143 -1.76 2.41 -5.16
CA TRP A 143 -3.13 2.37 -5.67
C TRP A 143 -3.16 2.03 -7.16
N ALA A 144 -2.44 2.80 -7.99
CA ALA A 144 -2.38 2.61 -9.43
C ALA A 144 -1.80 1.24 -9.82
N VAL A 145 -0.76 0.77 -9.11
CA VAL A 145 -0.18 -0.57 -9.30
C VAL A 145 -1.22 -1.66 -9.01
N THR A 146 -2.04 -1.49 -7.98
CA THR A 146 -3.09 -2.46 -7.64
C THR A 146 -4.19 -2.50 -8.70
N GLU A 147 -4.64 -1.33 -9.19
CA GLU A 147 -5.61 -1.23 -10.28
C GLU A 147 -5.08 -1.88 -11.56
N GLU A 148 -3.84 -1.59 -11.94
CA GLU A 148 -3.21 -2.16 -13.14
C GLU A 148 -3.10 -3.70 -13.06
N LEU A 149 -2.69 -4.26 -11.93
CA LEU A 149 -2.64 -5.71 -11.73
C LEU A 149 -4.02 -6.36 -11.71
N HIS A 150 -5.04 -5.66 -11.21
CA HIS A 150 -6.41 -6.15 -11.21
C HIS A 150 -7.02 -6.16 -12.62
N GLU A 151 -6.82 -5.08 -13.40
CA GLU A 151 -7.45 -4.90 -14.70
C GLU A 151 -6.67 -5.57 -15.83
N ARG A 152 -5.38 -5.27 -15.93
CA ARG A 152 -4.50 -5.72 -17.02
C ARG A 152 -3.63 -6.91 -16.66
N GLY A 153 -3.50 -7.25 -15.39
CA GLY A 153 -2.79 -8.43 -14.91
C GLY A 153 -3.41 -9.75 -15.34
N ARG A 154 -4.44 -9.72 -16.17
CA ARG A 154 -5.09 -10.85 -16.84
C ARG A 154 -5.41 -12.05 -15.93
N GLY A 155 -5.63 -11.79 -14.63
CA GLY A 155 -5.89 -12.82 -13.65
C GLY A 155 -4.69 -13.26 -12.81
N ALA A 156 -3.55 -12.55 -12.89
CA ALA A 156 -2.46 -12.75 -11.95
C ALA A 156 -2.96 -12.69 -10.51
N LYS A 157 -2.56 -13.65 -9.70
CA LYS A 157 -2.90 -13.69 -8.27
C LYS A 157 -1.95 -12.80 -7.49
N VAL A 158 -2.48 -11.90 -6.67
CA VAL A 158 -1.69 -10.87 -6.00
C VAL A 158 -1.90 -10.93 -4.49
N LEU A 159 -0.79 -10.99 -3.75
CA LEU A 159 -0.73 -10.73 -2.32
C LEU A 159 -0.04 -9.38 -2.11
N PHE A 160 -0.75 -8.41 -1.57
CA PHE A 160 -0.24 -7.08 -1.35
C PHE A 160 -0.27 -6.71 0.14
N ALA A 161 0.86 -6.81 0.82
CA ALA A 161 1.00 -6.31 2.17
C ALA A 161 1.29 -4.80 2.14
N THR A 162 0.53 -4.05 2.93
CA THR A 162 0.65 -2.59 2.97
C THR A 162 0.44 -2.04 4.37
N HIS A 163 1.01 -0.86 4.61
CA HIS A 163 0.72 -0.01 5.76
C HIS A 163 -0.25 1.15 5.40
N TYR A 164 -0.58 1.31 4.11
CA TYR A 164 -1.58 2.27 3.66
C TYR A 164 -2.98 1.69 3.90
N HIS A 165 -3.65 2.17 4.94
CA HIS A 165 -5.01 1.73 5.26
C HIS A 165 -6.01 2.17 4.19
N GLU A 166 -5.73 3.27 3.50
CA GLU A 166 -6.54 3.83 2.42
C GLU A 166 -6.69 2.86 1.24
N LEU A 167 -5.69 1.99 1.00
CA LEU A 167 -5.78 0.96 -0.05
C LEU A 167 -6.93 -0.03 0.18
N THR A 168 -7.42 -0.17 1.41
CA THR A 168 -8.57 -1.04 1.70
C THR A 168 -9.84 -0.61 0.98
N ALA A 169 -9.97 0.68 0.63
CA ALA A 169 -11.10 1.19 -0.15
C ALA A 169 -11.17 0.62 -1.59
N LEU A 170 -10.09 0.01 -2.10
CA LEU A 170 -10.10 -0.67 -3.39
C LEU A 170 -11.03 -1.89 -3.40
N ALA A 171 -11.25 -2.56 -2.27
CA ALA A 171 -12.17 -3.68 -2.18
C ALA A 171 -13.64 -3.30 -2.44
N ASP A 172 -14.01 -2.03 -2.23
CA ASP A 172 -15.34 -1.51 -2.52
C ASP A 172 -15.50 -1.10 -3.99
N ARG A 173 -14.38 -0.90 -4.71
CA ARG A 173 -14.36 -0.42 -6.10
C ARG A 173 -14.07 -1.54 -7.10
N LEU A 174 -13.24 -2.50 -6.72
CA LEU A 174 -12.76 -3.55 -7.61
C LEU A 174 -13.33 -4.92 -7.18
N PRO A 175 -14.09 -5.60 -8.04
CA PRO A 175 -14.89 -6.77 -7.63
C PRO A 175 -14.07 -7.98 -7.17
N ARG A 176 -12.81 -8.09 -7.58
CA ARG A 176 -11.92 -9.22 -7.24
C ARG A 176 -10.83 -8.85 -6.24
N VAL A 177 -10.98 -7.72 -5.55
CA VAL A 177 -10.11 -7.28 -4.45
C VAL A 177 -10.80 -7.56 -3.13
N ARG A 178 -10.08 -8.10 -2.15
CA ARG A 178 -10.57 -8.30 -0.78
C ARG A 178 -9.52 -7.91 0.23
N ASN A 179 -9.99 -7.39 1.34
CA ASN A 179 -9.17 -6.99 2.47
C ASN A 179 -9.02 -8.13 3.46
N PHE A 180 -7.80 -8.29 3.94
CA PHE A 180 -7.44 -9.20 5.03
C PHE A 180 -6.54 -8.46 6.02
N HIS A 181 -6.47 -8.96 7.22
CA HIS A 181 -5.57 -8.43 8.24
C HIS A 181 -4.92 -9.55 9.04
N VAL A 182 -3.75 -9.25 9.60
CA VAL A 182 -3.15 -10.14 10.59
C VAL A 182 -3.65 -9.75 11.97
N ALA A 183 -4.30 -10.70 12.64
CA ALA A 183 -4.98 -10.48 13.91
C ALA A 183 -4.01 -10.14 15.04
N VAL A 184 -4.42 -9.16 15.83
CA VAL A 184 -3.71 -8.68 17.04
C VAL A 184 -4.70 -8.68 18.19
N LYS A 185 -4.26 -9.12 19.36
CA LYS A 185 -5.03 -9.02 20.60
C LYS A 185 -4.38 -7.98 21.52
N GLU A 186 -5.18 -7.03 21.95
CA GLU A 186 -4.79 -6.08 22.98
C GLU A 186 -5.16 -6.64 24.36
N TRP A 187 -4.22 -6.63 25.28
CA TRP A 187 -4.42 -7.05 26.66
C TRP A 187 -3.60 -6.18 27.59
N ASN A 188 -4.26 -5.46 28.51
CA ASN A 188 -3.60 -4.58 29.49
C ASN A 188 -2.56 -3.63 28.87
N ASP A 189 -2.92 -2.92 27.81
CA ASP A 189 -2.00 -2.06 27.03
C ASP A 189 -0.87 -2.80 26.30
N GLU A 190 -0.85 -4.13 26.37
CA GLU A 190 0.11 -4.96 25.63
C GLU A 190 -0.51 -5.52 24.33
N ILE A 191 0.36 -5.71 23.33
CA ILE A 191 -0.04 -6.31 22.06
C ILE A 191 0.48 -7.73 22.00
N ILE A 192 -0.43 -8.64 21.69
CA ILE A 192 -0.11 -10.04 21.38
C ILE A 192 -0.37 -10.24 19.90
N PHE A 193 0.69 -10.53 19.12
CA PHE A 193 0.56 -10.90 17.72
C PHE A 193 0.05 -12.35 17.64
N LEU A 194 -1.14 -12.53 17.08
CA LEU A 194 -1.72 -13.86 16.92
C LEU A 194 -1.21 -14.57 15.66
N HIS A 195 -0.54 -13.85 14.76
CA HIS A 195 -0.03 -14.35 13.48
C HIS A 195 -1.11 -15.07 12.63
N LYS A 196 -2.38 -14.80 12.89
CA LYS A 196 -3.52 -15.36 12.18
C LYS A 196 -4.08 -14.35 11.20
N VAL A 197 -4.18 -14.75 9.94
CA VAL A 197 -4.80 -13.95 8.87
C VAL A 197 -6.31 -14.16 8.92
N GLY A 198 -7.05 -13.06 8.89
CA GLY A 198 -8.51 -13.07 8.86
C GLY A 198 -9.07 -12.07 7.84
N PRO A 199 -10.34 -12.23 7.42
CA PRO A 199 -10.99 -11.32 6.48
C PRO A 199 -11.23 -9.94 7.10
N GLY A 200 -11.32 -8.92 6.24
CA GLY A 200 -11.51 -7.52 6.61
C GLY A 200 -10.19 -6.75 6.74
N GLY A 201 -10.29 -5.42 6.68
CA GLY A 201 -9.16 -4.52 6.94
C GLY A 201 -9.02 -4.20 8.42
N THR A 202 -7.87 -3.64 8.81
CA THR A 202 -7.70 -2.95 10.08
C THR A 202 -7.29 -1.51 9.81
N ASP A 203 -7.89 -0.59 10.52
CA ASP A 203 -7.57 0.85 10.51
C ASP A 203 -6.58 1.24 11.63
N ARG A 204 -6.22 0.30 12.50
CA ARG A 204 -5.33 0.55 13.63
C ARG A 204 -3.88 0.31 13.27
N SER A 205 -3.08 1.34 13.42
CA SER A 205 -1.62 1.24 13.42
C SER A 205 -1.13 1.04 14.86
N TYR A 206 -0.27 0.06 15.09
CA TYR A 206 0.27 -0.27 16.41
C TYR A 206 1.72 0.20 16.58
N GLY A 207 2.15 1.23 15.83
CA GLY A 207 3.53 1.70 15.82
C GLY A 207 4.06 2.09 17.20
N ILE A 208 3.27 2.81 18.01
CA ILE A 208 3.69 3.23 19.36
C ILE A 208 3.83 2.02 20.30
N GLN A 209 2.96 1.02 20.17
CA GLN A 209 3.02 -0.19 20.95
C GLN A 209 4.26 -1.03 20.58
N VAL A 210 4.55 -1.17 19.28
CA VAL A 210 5.77 -1.83 18.79
C VAL A 210 7.01 -1.10 19.30
N ALA A 211 7.03 0.24 19.26
CA ALA A 211 8.12 1.05 19.81
C ALA A 211 8.34 0.80 21.32
N ARG A 212 7.25 0.63 22.09
CA ARG A 212 7.34 0.24 23.50
C ARG A 212 7.94 -1.15 23.67
N LEU A 213 7.50 -2.13 22.87
CA LEU A 213 8.09 -3.49 22.89
C LEU A 213 9.58 -3.50 22.52
N ALA A 214 9.99 -2.59 21.65
CA ALA A 214 11.40 -2.39 21.29
C ALA A 214 12.21 -1.69 22.39
N GLY A 215 11.59 -1.28 23.50
CA GLY A 215 12.29 -0.71 24.65
C GLY A 215 12.48 0.81 24.59
N LEU A 216 11.73 1.55 23.78
CA LEU A 216 11.79 3.03 23.82
C LEU A 216 11.43 3.56 25.21
N PRO A 217 12.09 4.65 25.68
CA PRO A 217 11.83 5.24 26.99
C PRO A 217 10.34 5.63 27.18
N LYS A 218 9.82 5.37 28.38
CA LYS A 218 8.39 5.66 28.71
C LYS A 218 7.97 7.09 28.40
N ALA A 219 8.85 8.08 28.66
CA ALA A 219 8.57 9.48 28.37
C ALA A 219 8.36 9.74 26.85
N VAL A 220 9.15 9.08 26.00
CA VAL A 220 9.03 9.18 24.53
C VAL A 220 7.71 8.54 24.08
N ILE A 221 7.35 7.38 24.62
CA ILE A 221 6.09 6.70 24.31
C ILE A 221 4.87 7.56 24.73
N ALA A 222 4.92 8.17 25.94
CA ALA A 222 3.86 9.06 26.39
C ALA A 222 3.69 10.25 25.44
N ARG A 223 4.79 10.93 25.09
CA ARG A 223 4.75 12.07 24.16
C ARG A 223 4.27 11.68 22.77
N ALA A 224 4.69 10.51 22.26
CA ALA A 224 4.23 10.01 20.96
C ALA A 224 2.69 9.76 20.94
N ARG A 225 2.11 9.30 22.05
CA ARG A 225 0.65 9.14 22.17
C ARG A 225 -0.09 10.49 22.13
N GLU A 226 0.43 11.50 22.83
CA GLU A 226 -0.12 12.86 22.81
C GLU A 226 -0.11 13.43 21.38
N ILE A 227 1.06 13.36 20.70
CA ILE A 227 1.21 13.85 19.33
C ILE A 227 0.26 13.10 18.38
N LEU A 228 0.14 11.77 18.51
CA LEU A 228 -0.78 10.98 17.69
C LEU A 228 -2.23 11.41 17.88
N ALA A 229 -2.64 11.69 19.12
CA ALA A 229 -3.98 12.19 19.42
C ALA A 229 -4.23 13.57 18.79
N GLU A 230 -3.26 14.49 18.87
CA GLU A 230 -3.32 15.81 18.23
C GLU A 230 -3.47 15.70 16.70
N LEU A 231 -2.65 14.85 16.05
CA LEU A 231 -2.69 14.62 14.61
C LEU A 231 -4.00 13.94 14.15
N SER A 232 -4.55 13.04 14.97
CA SER A 232 -5.80 12.35 14.65
C SER A 232 -7.03 13.26 14.74
N GLN A 233 -7.00 14.27 15.61
CA GLN A 233 -8.09 15.26 15.75
C GLN A 233 -8.08 16.32 14.63
N ASN A 234 -6.92 16.58 14.04
CA ASN A 234 -6.72 17.55 12.96
C ASN A 234 -5.95 16.92 11.80
N PRO A 235 -6.60 16.19 10.88
CA PRO A 235 -5.93 15.54 9.75
C PRO A 235 -5.16 16.49 8.79
N GLY A 236 -5.36 17.80 8.93
CA GLY A 236 -4.64 18.86 8.24
C GLY A 236 -3.69 19.67 9.14
N ALA A 237 -3.55 19.31 10.43
CA ALA A 237 -2.67 20.04 11.33
C ALA A 237 -1.21 19.82 10.94
N ARG A 238 -0.51 20.94 10.76
CA ARG A 238 0.95 20.92 10.59
C ARG A 238 1.59 20.38 11.86
N VAL A 239 2.60 19.53 11.68
CA VAL A 239 3.43 19.06 12.80
C VAL A 239 3.99 20.29 13.54
N PRO A 240 3.85 20.37 14.87
CA PRO A 240 4.40 21.48 15.63
C PRO A 240 5.90 21.65 15.34
N GLY A 241 6.31 22.85 14.90
CA GLY A 241 7.72 23.16 14.59
C GLY A 241 8.11 23.04 13.11
N GLN A 242 7.22 22.72 12.20
CA GLN A 242 7.51 22.91 10.77
C GLN A 242 7.55 24.41 10.45
N PRO A 243 8.68 24.95 9.94
CA PRO A 243 8.70 26.29 9.40
C PRO A 243 7.69 26.40 8.27
N GLU A 244 7.06 27.57 8.12
CA GLU A 244 6.25 27.81 6.93
C GLU A 244 7.06 27.43 5.68
N PRO A 245 6.47 26.67 4.73
CA PRO A 245 7.15 26.44 3.49
C PRO A 245 7.47 27.81 2.93
N ALA A 246 8.77 28.14 2.84
CA ALA A 246 9.19 29.32 2.12
C ALA A 246 8.47 29.27 0.76
N PRO A 247 7.84 30.37 0.30
CA PRO A 247 7.15 30.37 -0.97
C PRO A 247 8.15 29.82 -1.98
N GLN A 248 7.80 28.68 -2.58
CA GLN A 248 8.65 28.04 -3.60
C GLN A 248 8.75 29.06 -4.71
N LEU A 249 9.91 29.75 -4.79
CA LEU A 249 10.20 30.66 -5.88
C LEU A 249 10.10 29.78 -7.14
N GLY A 250 9.02 29.93 -7.90
CA GLY A 250 8.92 29.30 -9.20
C GLY A 250 10.17 29.64 -10.00
N LEU A 251 10.80 28.65 -10.62
CA LEU A 251 11.97 28.85 -11.47
C LEU A 251 11.69 29.89 -12.58
N PHE A 252 10.43 30.16 -12.83
CA PHE A 252 9.92 31.22 -13.69
C PHE A 252 8.90 32.04 -12.88
N PRO A 253 9.14 33.36 -12.64
CA PRO A 253 8.15 34.22 -12.02
C PRO A 253 6.91 34.26 -12.94
N HIS A 254 5.83 33.63 -12.55
CA HIS A 254 4.53 33.88 -13.18
C HIS A 254 4.16 35.31 -12.78
N ALA A 255 4.31 36.24 -13.72
CA ALA A 255 3.74 37.56 -13.54
C ALA A 255 2.22 37.36 -13.34
N PRO A 256 1.62 37.92 -12.30
CA PRO A 256 0.18 37.76 -12.07
C PRO A 256 -0.56 38.25 -13.33
N ASP A 257 -1.50 37.42 -13.79
CA ASP A 257 -2.31 37.68 -14.98
C ASP A 257 -2.80 39.12 -14.97
N PRO A 258 -2.62 39.89 -16.07
CA PRO A 258 -3.10 41.27 -16.15
C PRO A 258 -4.56 41.41 -15.78
N VAL A 259 -5.43 40.47 -16.15
CA VAL A 259 -6.85 40.45 -15.81
C VAL A 259 -7.07 40.37 -14.29
N LEU A 260 -6.27 39.57 -13.57
CA LEU A 260 -6.38 39.50 -12.09
C LEU A 260 -5.95 40.79 -11.41
N ARG A 261 -4.95 41.52 -11.95
CA ARG A 261 -4.56 42.83 -11.43
C ARG A 261 -5.64 43.87 -11.66
N GLU A 262 -6.22 43.90 -12.87
CA GLU A 262 -7.31 44.82 -13.22
C GLU A 262 -8.52 44.57 -12.34
N LEU A 263 -8.89 43.28 -12.10
CA LEU A 263 -9.99 42.88 -11.24
C LEU A 263 -9.75 43.31 -9.77
N GLY A 264 -8.52 43.13 -9.27
CA GLY A 264 -8.16 43.52 -7.90
C GLY A 264 -8.12 45.04 -7.65
N ALA A 265 -7.92 45.84 -8.71
CA ALA A 265 -7.89 47.30 -8.64
C ALA A 265 -9.27 47.96 -8.92
N LEU A 266 -10.27 47.14 -9.28
CA LEU A 266 -11.58 47.65 -9.73
C LEU A 266 -12.47 48.03 -8.55
N ASP A 267 -12.95 49.25 -8.51
CA ASP A 267 -14.01 49.65 -7.58
C ASP A 267 -15.40 49.29 -8.16
N VAL A 268 -15.91 48.14 -7.74
CA VAL A 268 -17.21 47.59 -8.21
C VAL A 268 -18.36 48.52 -7.85
N SER A 269 -18.26 49.35 -6.80
CA SER A 269 -19.32 50.24 -6.36
C SER A 269 -19.51 51.45 -7.28
N SER A 270 -18.50 51.76 -8.08
CA SER A 270 -18.54 52.87 -9.06
C SER A 270 -19.04 52.48 -10.46
N LEU A 271 -19.25 51.16 -10.70
CA LEU A 271 -19.61 50.65 -12.01
C LEU A 271 -21.13 50.61 -12.24
N THR A 272 -21.56 51.01 -13.45
CA THR A 272 -22.92 50.72 -13.90
C THR A 272 -23.04 49.24 -14.33
N PRO A 273 -24.24 48.63 -14.25
CA PRO A 273 -24.43 47.24 -14.68
C PRO A 273 -23.95 46.95 -16.11
N LEU A 274 -24.15 47.89 -17.02
CA LEU A 274 -23.70 47.75 -18.40
C LEU A 274 -22.18 47.81 -18.54
N ALA A 275 -21.54 48.72 -17.79
CA ALA A 275 -20.07 48.81 -17.77
C ALA A 275 -19.44 47.52 -17.20
N ALA A 276 -20.03 46.94 -16.16
CA ALA A 276 -19.57 45.68 -15.56
C ALA A 276 -19.70 44.52 -16.57
N LEU A 277 -20.80 44.41 -17.31
CA LEU A 277 -20.99 43.40 -18.36
C LEU A 277 -19.96 43.54 -19.49
N ASN A 278 -19.69 44.76 -19.94
CA ASN A 278 -18.71 45.01 -21.00
C ASN A 278 -17.29 44.61 -20.54
N LEU A 279 -16.89 44.97 -19.32
CA LEU A 279 -15.59 44.57 -18.74
C LEU A 279 -15.46 43.05 -18.61
N LEU A 280 -16.47 42.34 -18.15
CA LEU A 280 -16.48 40.88 -18.07
C LEU A 280 -16.34 40.24 -19.44
N ALA A 281 -17.05 40.78 -20.47
CA ALA A 281 -16.94 40.26 -21.83
C ALA A 281 -15.54 40.48 -22.41
N GLU A 282 -14.91 41.65 -22.17
CA GLU A 282 -13.54 41.94 -22.58
C GLU A 282 -12.54 41.00 -21.92
N TRP A 283 -12.60 40.82 -20.59
CA TRP A 283 -11.73 39.89 -19.84
C TRP A 283 -11.89 38.44 -20.31
N GLN A 284 -13.13 38.01 -20.57
CA GLN A 284 -13.38 36.68 -21.11
C GLN A 284 -12.74 36.45 -22.50
N GLN A 285 -12.79 37.49 -23.38
CA GLN A 285 -12.12 37.42 -24.69
C GLN A 285 -10.60 37.37 -24.54
N ARG A 286 -10.00 38.16 -23.63
CA ARG A 286 -8.56 38.18 -23.38
C ARG A 286 -8.08 36.85 -22.79
N LEU A 287 -8.83 36.22 -21.87
CA LEU A 287 -8.52 34.91 -21.32
C LEU A 287 -8.63 33.77 -22.34
N LYS A 288 -9.59 33.88 -23.31
CA LYS A 288 -9.70 32.90 -24.39
C LYS A 288 -8.65 33.04 -25.49
N ALA A 289 -8.03 34.21 -25.60
CA ALA A 289 -7.01 34.51 -26.60
C ALA A 289 -5.60 34.20 -26.13
N GLN A 290 -5.40 33.81 -24.84
CA GLN A 290 -4.14 33.30 -24.33
C GLN A 290 -4.00 31.81 -24.72
N PRO A 291 -2.89 31.39 -25.36
CA PRO A 291 -2.66 30.03 -25.83
C PRO A 291 -2.44 29.03 -24.68
#